data_1c41f16e6c9e396a220d6df3697c6e85
#
_entry.id   1c41f16e6c9e396a220d6df3697c6e85
#
_cell.length_a   1.000
_cell.length_b   1.000
_cell.length_c   1.000
_cell.angle_alpha   90.00
_cell.angle_beta   90.00
_cell.angle_gamma   90.00
#
_symmetry.space_group_name_H-M   'P 1'
#
loop_
_entity.id
_entity.type
_entity.pdbx_description
1 polymer ?
#
loop_
_entity_poly.entity_id
_entity_poly.type
_entity_poly.pdbx_seq_one_letter_code
_entity_poly.pdbx_strand_id
1 'polypeptide(L)'
;MKRLGASLWIVALLALAAPAVAQDAYPNRPIRWVVPFPPGGPTDTLSRILAAKLGDVWRSGIVVENKGGAAGAIGTDFVAKAAPDGYTIMLGTQSTNASNKIFYPNLPYDPIADFEPLTLLGTACMALVIPNSIPANNPQELVDWIKKQDGGVAYASAATGSSQHIAAEFLVKRAGLKATHVPYRGSAAAQPDLIAGRVAFMFDNLPSALPQARAGRVKALAQTCAVRSPSAPELPTMVEAGFPEFVVDGWYGMFAPAKTPKPIVDKLSADINKALKDPDSLEKWKTLGFDPIGSTPAEFAKRQKDDLAYWKKMIEYTGIKVE
;
A
#
# COMPACT_ATOMS: atom_id res chain seq x y z
N MET A 1 -41.75 0.34 -71.28
CA MET A 1 -41.87 0.76 -69.85
C MET A 1 -41.37 -0.33 -68.92
N LYS A 2 -40.07 -0.56 -68.75
CA LYS A 2 -39.47 -1.47 -67.80
C LYS A 2 -37.96 -1.22 -67.74
N ARG A 3 -37.46 -0.12 -67.14
CA ARG A 3 -36.03 0.09 -66.78
C ARG A 3 -35.83 1.25 -65.78
N LEU A 4 -36.72 1.45 -64.80
CA LEU A 4 -36.54 2.49 -63.76
C LEU A 4 -36.51 1.95 -62.29
N GLY A 5 -36.43 0.63 -62.10
CA GLY A 5 -36.53 0.07 -60.80
C GLY A 5 -35.19 -0.35 -60.10
N ALA A 6 -34.09 -0.41 -60.85
CA ALA A 6 -32.84 -0.98 -60.33
C ALA A 6 -31.86 0.04 -59.68
N SER A 7 -32.03 1.32 -59.94
CA SER A 7 -31.06 2.36 -59.45
C SER A 7 -31.32 2.89 -58.04
N LEU A 8 -32.53 2.65 -57.48
CA LEU A 8 -32.87 3.14 -56.13
C LEU A 8 -32.37 2.23 -54.98
N TRP A 9 -32.06 0.97 -55.26
CA TRP A 9 -31.61 0.02 -54.22
C TRP A 9 -30.10 0.12 -53.90
N ILE A 10 -29.30 0.67 -54.80
CA ILE A 10 -27.84 0.82 -54.59
C ILE A 10 -27.50 2.02 -53.71
N VAL A 11 -28.33 3.06 -53.67
CA VAL A 11 -28.11 4.24 -52.81
C VAL A 11 -28.46 3.97 -51.35
N ALA A 12 -29.39 3.05 -51.07
CA ALA A 12 -29.80 2.70 -49.71
C ALA A 12 -28.77 1.85 -48.95
N LEU A 13 -27.84 1.12 -49.64
CA LEU A 13 -26.82 0.30 -49.01
C LEU A 13 -25.55 1.07 -48.62
N LEU A 14 -25.32 2.27 -49.14
CA LEU A 14 -24.16 3.11 -48.82
C LEU A 14 -24.34 3.99 -47.56
N ALA A 15 -25.57 4.11 -47.06
CA ALA A 15 -25.88 4.96 -45.91
C ALA A 15 -25.67 4.31 -44.53
N LEU A 16 -25.27 3.04 -44.46
CA LEU A 16 -25.05 2.29 -43.17
C LEU A 16 -23.59 2.04 -42.80
N ALA A 17 -22.65 2.59 -43.58
CA ALA A 17 -21.25 2.62 -43.12
C ALA A 17 -21.06 3.82 -42.18
N ALA A 18 -21.62 3.72 -40.93
CA ALA A 18 -21.18 4.58 -39.85
C ALA A 18 -19.67 4.37 -39.71
N PRO A 19 -18.84 5.43 -39.72
CA PRO A 19 -17.42 5.26 -39.45
C PRO A 19 -17.33 4.59 -38.06
N ALA A 20 -16.78 3.39 -37.99
CA ALA A 20 -16.31 2.84 -36.74
C ALA A 20 -15.28 3.85 -36.24
N VAL A 21 -15.70 4.71 -35.33
CA VAL A 21 -14.78 5.57 -34.59
C VAL A 21 -13.81 4.58 -33.92
N ALA A 22 -12.62 4.47 -34.51
CA ALA A 22 -11.53 3.71 -33.87
C ALA A 22 -11.39 4.33 -32.48
N GLN A 23 -11.87 3.62 -31.49
CA GLN A 23 -11.74 4.03 -30.11
C GLN A 23 -10.23 4.10 -29.86
N ASP A 24 -9.71 5.32 -29.74
CA ASP A 24 -8.28 5.54 -29.48
C ASP A 24 -7.83 4.56 -28.38
N ALA A 25 -6.79 3.79 -28.69
CA ALA A 25 -6.36 2.72 -27.80
C ALA A 25 -6.00 3.31 -26.42
N TYR A 26 -6.76 2.93 -25.40
CA TYR A 26 -6.48 3.34 -24.01
C TYR A 26 -5.16 2.69 -23.52
N PRO A 27 -4.28 3.45 -22.82
CA PRO A 27 -4.30 4.88 -22.58
C PRO A 27 -3.68 5.67 -23.77
N ASN A 28 -4.30 6.79 -24.15
CA ASN A 28 -3.83 7.69 -25.22
C ASN A 28 -3.34 9.06 -24.72
N ARG A 29 -3.35 9.27 -23.40
CA ARG A 29 -2.84 10.46 -22.70
C ARG A 29 -2.21 10.05 -21.36
N PRO A 30 -1.42 10.91 -20.72
CA PRO A 30 -0.75 10.58 -19.45
C PRO A 30 -1.73 10.15 -18.36
N ILE A 31 -1.36 9.08 -17.64
CA ILE A 31 -2.08 8.63 -16.46
C ILE A 31 -1.50 9.33 -15.22
N ARG A 32 -2.39 9.91 -14.42
CA ARG A 32 -2.08 10.43 -13.09
C ARG A 32 -2.06 9.29 -12.07
N TRP A 33 -0.91 9.06 -11.46
CA TRP A 33 -0.74 8.06 -10.42
C TRP A 33 -0.56 8.75 -9.07
N VAL A 34 -1.58 8.69 -8.24
CA VAL A 34 -1.58 9.35 -6.92
C VAL A 34 -0.94 8.44 -5.88
N VAL A 35 -0.03 9.00 -5.11
CA VAL A 35 0.57 8.40 -3.91
C VAL A 35 0.06 9.18 -2.70
N PRO A 36 -0.76 8.59 -1.81
CA PRO A 36 -1.40 9.32 -0.70
C PRO A 36 -0.47 9.58 0.49
N PHE A 37 0.86 9.56 0.27
CA PHE A 37 1.89 9.79 1.27
C PHE A 37 2.99 10.70 0.72
N PRO A 38 3.81 11.31 1.62
CA PRO A 38 4.97 12.11 1.22
C PRO A 38 5.97 11.29 0.38
N PRO A 39 6.80 11.97 -0.44
CA PRO A 39 7.83 11.32 -1.22
C PRO A 39 8.90 10.66 -0.34
N GLY A 40 9.59 9.65 -0.88
CA GLY A 40 10.69 8.93 -0.24
C GLY A 40 10.28 7.77 0.66
N GLY A 41 8.99 7.58 0.92
CA GLY A 41 8.48 6.41 1.63
C GLY A 41 8.28 5.19 0.72
N PRO A 42 7.93 4.01 1.30
CA PRO A 42 7.78 2.78 0.52
C PRO A 42 6.72 2.87 -0.58
N THR A 43 5.59 3.53 -0.33
CA THR A 43 4.54 3.75 -1.35
C THR A 43 5.04 4.57 -2.54
N ASP A 44 5.84 5.61 -2.30
CA ASP A 44 6.42 6.44 -3.35
C ASP A 44 7.45 5.66 -4.17
N THR A 45 8.35 4.95 -3.50
CA THR A 45 9.39 4.15 -4.14
C THR A 45 8.79 3.06 -5.03
N LEU A 46 7.81 2.29 -4.51
CA LEU A 46 7.11 1.25 -5.28
C LEU A 46 6.37 1.85 -6.49
N SER A 47 5.67 2.99 -6.28
CA SER A 47 4.97 3.68 -7.37
C SER A 47 5.89 4.10 -8.50
N ARG A 48 7.05 4.68 -8.19
CA ARG A 48 8.01 5.16 -9.21
C ARG A 48 8.64 4.02 -9.99
N ILE A 49 8.94 2.88 -9.35
CA ILE A 49 9.48 1.71 -10.03
C ILE A 49 8.45 1.13 -11.01
N LEU A 50 7.19 0.95 -10.57
CA LEU A 50 6.11 0.47 -11.44
C LEU A 50 5.77 1.46 -12.55
N ALA A 51 5.69 2.77 -12.23
CA ALA A 51 5.40 3.80 -13.20
C ALA A 51 6.45 3.88 -14.30
N ALA A 52 7.73 3.73 -13.97
CA ALA A 52 8.81 3.68 -14.98
C ALA A 52 8.59 2.51 -15.94
N LYS A 53 8.34 1.28 -15.42
CA LYS A 53 8.11 0.10 -16.24
C LYS A 53 6.84 0.18 -17.09
N LEU A 54 5.76 0.70 -16.53
CA LEU A 54 4.49 0.88 -17.25
C LEU A 54 4.55 2.02 -18.26
N GLY A 55 5.39 3.03 -18.05
CA GLY A 55 5.63 4.10 -19.01
C GLY A 55 6.13 3.57 -20.36
N ASP A 56 6.98 2.55 -20.35
CA ASP A 56 7.46 1.87 -21.55
C ASP A 56 6.32 1.12 -22.27
N VAL A 57 5.38 0.55 -21.51
CA VAL A 57 4.24 -0.21 -22.05
C VAL A 57 3.15 0.71 -22.59
N TRP A 58 2.78 1.72 -21.81
CA TRP A 58 1.64 2.59 -22.16
C TRP A 58 1.99 3.72 -23.13
N ARG A 59 3.26 4.10 -23.22
CA ARG A 59 3.78 5.15 -24.14
C ARG A 59 3.11 6.53 -24.02
N SER A 60 2.04 6.61 -23.25
CA SER A 60 1.27 7.84 -22.98
C SER A 60 1.84 8.66 -21.81
N GLY A 61 2.82 8.09 -21.10
CA GLY A 61 3.41 8.69 -19.90
C GLY A 61 2.61 8.44 -18.63
N ILE A 62 3.31 8.55 -17.49
CA ILE A 62 2.71 8.46 -16.15
C ILE A 62 3.27 9.59 -15.30
N VAL A 63 2.37 10.33 -14.63
CA VAL A 63 2.74 11.39 -13.69
C VAL A 63 2.46 10.91 -12.28
N VAL A 64 3.52 10.65 -11.51
CA VAL A 64 3.41 10.27 -10.09
C VAL A 64 3.29 11.52 -9.23
N GLU A 65 2.16 11.66 -8.55
CA GLU A 65 1.84 12.80 -7.67
C GLU A 65 1.71 12.37 -6.21
N ASN A 66 2.52 12.93 -5.33
CA ASN A 66 2.41 12.71 -3.90
C ASN A 66 1.39 13.68 -3.29
N LYS A 67 0.32 13.16 -2.71
CA LYS A 67 -0.74 13.92 -2.02
C LYS A 67 -0.90 13.40 -0.59
N GLY A 68 0.09 13.68 0.26
CA GLY A 68 0.10 13.25 1.66
C GLY A 68 -0.79 14.11 2.56
N GLY A 69 -1.07 13.60 3.77
CA GLY A 69 -1.80 14.27 4.83
C GLY A 69 -2.98 13.47 5.37
N ALA A 70 -3.36 13.71 6.63
CA ALA A 70 -4.45 13.03 7.33
C ALA A 70 -4.41 11.49 7.14
N ALA A 71 -3.29 10.86 7.49
CA ALA A 71 -3.06 9.42 7.31
C ALA A 71 -3.34 8.91 5.89
N GLY A 72 -3.07 9.73 4.87
CA GLY A 72 -3.32 9.42 3.46
C GLY A 72 -4.73 9.78 2.98
N ALA A 73 -5.61 10.24 3.85
CA ALA A 73 -7.01 10.52 3.49
C ALA A 73 -7.14 11.61 2.41
N ILE A 74 -6.26 12.62 2.39
CA ILE A 74 -6.32 13.70 1.40
C ILE A 74 -6.12 13.17 -0.03
N GLY A 75 -5.08 12.38 -0.25
CA GLY A 75 -4.80 11.81 -1.57
C GLY A 75 -5.83 10.77 -1.99
N THR A 76 -6.33 10.00 -1.04
CA THR A 76 -7.34 8.95 -1.28
C THR A 76 -8.68 9.58 -1.65
N ASP A 77 -9.14 10.60 -0.92
CA ASP A 77 -10.35 11.37 -1.24
C ASP A 77 -10.28 12.03 -2.62
N PHE A 78 -9.12 12.58 -2.96
CA PHE A 78 -8.90 13.14 -4.29
C PHE A 78 -9.16 12.12 -5.41
N VAL A 79 -8.71 10.86 -5.24
CA VAL A 79 -8.94 9.80 -6.23
C VAL A 79 -10.39 9.30 -6.19
N ALA A 80 -10.99 9.17 -5.02
CA ALA A 80 -12.40 8.79 -4.87
C ALA A 80 -13.34 9.69 -5.70
N LYS A 81 -12.99 10.99 -5.79
CA LYS A 81 -13.76 12.03 -6.50
C LYS A 81 -13.31 12.27 -7.94
N ALA A 82 -12.29 11.55 -8.42
CA ALA A 82 -11.81 11.71 -9.78
C ALA A 82 -12.77 11.06 -10.81
N ALA A 83 -12.63 11.47 -12.08
CA ALA A 83 -13.40 10.85 -13.17
C ALA A 83 -13.08 9.36 -13.28
N PRO A 84 -14.09 8.49 -13.47
CA PRO A 84 -13.92 7.05 -13.58
C PRO A 84 -13.53 6.61 -15.01
N ASP A 85 -12.53 7.27 -15.58
CA ASP A 85 -12.09 7.09 -16.97
C ASP A 85 -10.75 6.33 -17.08
N GLY A 86 -10.19 5.92 -15.94
CA GLY A 86 -8.92 5.19 -15.84
C GLY A 86 -7.67 6.07 -15.92
N TYR A 87 -7.81 7.39 -16.10
CA TYR A 87 -6.64 8.30 -16.15
C TYR A 87 -6.21 8.87 -14.81
N THR A 88 -6.92 8.52 -13.74
CA THR A 88 -6.47 8.75 -12.36
C THR A 88 -6.53 7.43 -11.61
N ILE A 89 -5.38 6.96 -11.15
CA ILE A 89 -5.24 5.74 -10.35
C ILE A 89 -4.42 6.03 -9.10
N MET A 90 -4.45 5.15 -8.11
CA MET A 90 -3.65 5.32 -6.91
C MET A 90 -3.01 4.02 -6.44
N LEU A 91 -1.86 4.15 -5.78
CA LEU A 91 -1.35 3.14 -4.90
C LEU A 91 -1.96 3.37 -3.52
N GLY A 92 -2.90 2.51 -3.14
CA GLY A 92 -3.48 2.49 -1.81
C GLY A 92 -2.78 1.50 -0.87
N THR A 93 -3.07 1.64 0.40
CA THR A 93 -2.55 0.78 1.47
C THR A 93 -3.70 0.21 2.30
N GLN A 94 -3.39 -0.76 3.13
CA GLN A 94 -4.31 -1.26 4.15
C GLN A 94 -4.89 -0.10 5.00
N SER A 95 -4.07 0.90 5.33
CA SER A 95 -4.55 2.06 6.12
C SER A 95 -5.57 2.87 5.35
N THR A 96 -5.24 3.31 4.13
CA THR A 96 -6.10 4.20 3.35
C THR A 96 -7.37 3.54 2.84
N ASN A 97 -7.30 2.24 2.49
CA ASN A 97 -8.40 1.51 1.85
C ASN A 97 -9.01 0.42 2.73
N ALA A 98 -8.74 0.44 4.05
CA ALA A 98 -9.43 -0.39 5.03
C ALA A 98 -9.52 0.31 6.41
N SER A 99 -8.43 0.37 7.21
CA SER A 99 -8.51 0.74 8.63
C SER A 99 -8.90 2.20 8.89
N ASN A 100 -8.62 3.13 7.99
CA ASN A 100 -9.04 4.53 8.16
C ASN A 100 -10.56 4.68 8.39
N LYS A 101 -11.38 3.81 7.78
CA LYS A 101 -12.84 3.80 8.01
C LYS A 101 -13.22 3.53 9.46
N ILE A 102 -12.38 2.83 10.20
CA ILE A 102 -12.62 2.48 11.60
C ILE A 102 -12.13 3.61 12.51
N PHE A 103 -11.01 4.25 12.16
CA PHE A 103 -10.39 5.29 12.97
C PHE A 103 -10.99 6.67 12.78
N TYR A 104 -11.48 6.99 11.59
CA TYR A 104 -11.97 8.33 11.24
C TYR A 104 -13.47 8.28 10.94
N PRO A 105 -14.35 8.57 11.93
CA PRO A 105 -15.80 8.53 11.73
C PRO A 105 -16.29 9.45 10.60
N ASN A 106 -15.58 10.57 10.39
CA ASN A 106 -15.88 11.57 9.35
C ASN A 106 -14.96 11.42 8.12
N LEU A 107 -14.56 10.19 7.79
CA LEU A 107 -13.74 9.93 6.60
C LEU A 107 -14.50 10.40 5.35
N PRO A 108 -13.90 11.25 4.48
CA PRO A 108 -14.62 11.87 3.36
C PRO A 108 -14.85 10.94 2.16
N TYR A 109 -14.46 9.66 2.27
CA TYR A 109 -14.65 8.62 1.27
C TYR A 109 -15.00 7.27 1.92
N ASP A 110 -15.61 6.39 1.16
CA ASP A 110 -15.79 4.98 1.54
C ASP A 110 -14.70 4.13 0.85
N PRO A 111 -13.80 3.46 1.62
CA PRO A 111 -12.71 2.70 1.04
C PRO A 111 -13.14 1.50 0.18
N ILE A 112 -14.39 1.03 0.32
CA ILE A 112 -14.94 -0.06 -0.48
C ILE A 112 -15.81 0.46 -1.63
N ALA A 113 -16.70 1.44 -1.36
CA ALA A 113 -17.70 1.86 -2.32
C ALA A 113 -17.18 2.85 -3.37
N ASP A 114 -16.14 3.63 -3.04
CA ASP A 114 -15.64 4.71 -3.90
C ASP A 114 -14.46 4.28 -4.80
N PHE A 115 -14.10 2.99 -4.80
CA PHE A 115 -12.95 2.48 -5.55
C PHE A 115 -13.26 1.18 -6.28
N GLU A 116 -12.59 1.00 -7.43
CA GLU A 116 -12.41 -0.27 -8.12
C GLU A 116 -11.01 -0.81 -7.80
N PRO A 117 -10.89 -1.93 -7.07
CA PRO A 117 -9.61 -2.62 -6.90
C PRO A 117 -9.08 -3.11 -8.25
N LEU A 118 -7.81 -2.82 -8.54
CA LEU A 118 -7.15 -3.27 -9.77
C LEU A 118 -6.34 -4.55 -9.51
N THR A 119 -5.42 -4.49 -8.55
CA THR A 119 -4.59 -5.63 -8.16
C THR A 119 -3.96 -5.41 -6.79
N LEU A 120 -3.82 -6.48 -6.02
CA LEU A 120 -2.92 -6.54 -4.87
C LEU A 120 -1.47 -6.56 -5.37
N LEU A 121 -0.67 -5.56 -5.02
CA LEU A 121 0.74 -5.53 -5.40
C LEU A 121 1.55 -6.53 -4.57
N GLY A 122 1.34 -6.52 -3.26
CA GLY A 122 2.03 -7.41 -2.33
C GLY A 122 1.64 -7.12 -0.88
N THR A 123 2.09 -7.96 0.02
CA THR A 123 1.94 -7.74 1.46
C THR A 123 2.99 -6.75 1.96
N ALA A 124 2.62 -6.00 2.98
CA ALA A 124 3.48 -5.07 3.67
C ALA A 124 3.82 -5.62 5.05
N CYS A 125 4.62 -6.67 5.08
CA CYS A 125 5.22 -7.12 6.32
C CYS A 125 6.12 -6.03 6.90
N MET A 126 6.21 -5.99 8.21
CA MET A 126 6.99 -5.00 8.93
C MET A 126 8.15 -5.67 9.65
N ALA A 127 9.24 -4.94 9.85
CA ALA A 127 10.28 -5.30 10.80
C ALA A 127 10.10 -4.49 12.08
N LEU A 128 10.30 -5.13 13.22
CA LEU A 128 10.54 -4.47 14.49
C LEU A 128 11.96 -3.91 14.44
N VAL A 129 12.08 -2.60 14.32
CA VAL A 129 13.38 -1.91 14.23
C VAL A 129 13.63 -1.05 15.46
N ILE A 130 14.90 -1.01 15.87
CA ILE A 130 15.38 -0.26 17.04
C ILE A 130 16.67 0.49 16.69
N PRO A 131 16.99 1.59 17.40
CA PRO A 131 18.29 2.23 17.28
C PRO A 131 19.41 1.33 17.78
N ASN A 132 20.62 1.50 17.23
CA ASN A 132 21.81 0.73 17.62
C ASN A 132 22.21 0.92 19.09
N SER A 133 21.81 2.03 19.72
CA SER A 133 22.10 2.35 21.12
C SER A 133 21.36 1.43 22.12
N ILE A 134 20.25 0.78 21.71
CA ILE A 134 19.52 -0.13 22.59
C ILE A 134 20.20 -1.51 22.59
N PRO A 135 20.57 -2.06 23.77
CA PRO A 135 21.29 -3.31 23.90
C PRO A 135 20.34 -4.53 23.82
N ALA A 136 19.55 -4.62 22.75
CA ALA A 136 18.66 -5.74 22.46
C ALA A 136 18.98 -6.33 21.09
N ASN A 137 18.91 -7.67 20.94
CA ASN A 137 19.19 -8.41 19.71
C ASN A 137 18.02 -9.30 19.29
N ASN A 138 16.95 -9.33 20.07
CA ASN A 138 15.70 -10.01 19.76
C ASN A 138 14.52 -9.27 20.42
N PRO A 139 13.27 -9.57 20.06
CA PRO A 139 12.09 -8.90 20.61
C PRO A 139 11.93 -9.06 22.13
N GLN A 140 12.30 -10.21 22.70
CA GLN A 140 12.20 -10.42 24.15
C GLN A 140 13.17 -9.53 24.92
N GLU A 141 14.42 -9.42 24.46
CA GLU A 141 15.42 -8.50 25.06
C GLU A 141 14.96 -7.04 25.00
N LEU A 142 14.29 -6.64 23.90
CA LEU A 142 13.71 -5.30 23.81
C LEU A 142 12.60 -5.10 24.85
N VAL A 143 11.70 -6.06 24.99
CA VAL A 143 10.63 -6.02 25.99
C VAL A 143 11.23 -5.90 27.40
N ASP A 144 12.24 -6.70 27.73
CA ASP A 144 12.89 -6.68 29.02
C ASP A 144 13.65 -5.39 29.29
N TRP A 145 14.25 -4.82 28.24
CA TRP A 145 14.90 -3.51 28.31
C TRP A 145 13.87 -2.39 28.55
N ILE A 146 12.74 -2.38 27.84
CA ILE A 146 11.68 -1.37 28.01
C ILE A 146 11.11 -1.43 29.44
N LYS A 147 10.87 -2.63 29.98
CA LYS A 147 10.35 -2.80 31.35
C LYS A 147 11.26 -2.22 32.44
N LYS A 148 12.56 -2.05 32.18
CA LYS A 148 13.53 -1.44 33.09
C LYS A 148 13.58 0.09 32.98
N GLN A 149 12.82 0.70 32.05
CA GLN A 149 12.76 2.15 31.89
C GLN A 149 11.64 2.72 32.79
N ASP A 150 11.97 3.32 33.91
CA ASP A 150 11.00 3.80 34.93
C ASP A 150 9.96 4.78 34.33
N GLY A 151 10.39 5.66 33.42
CA GLY A 151 9.54 6.62 32.72
C GLY A 151 8.80 6.07 31.50
N GLY A 152 9.03 4.81 31.12
CA GLY A 152 8.59 4.26 29.84
C GLY A 152 9.43 4.77 28.66
N VAL A 153 9.02 4.45 27.44
CA VAL A 153 9.72 4.82 26.20
C VAL A 153 8.75 5.43 25.18
N ALA A 154 9.30 6.16 24.20
CA ALA A 154 8.54 6.57 23.01
C ALA A 154 8.72 5.54 21.90
N TYR A 155 7.67 5.31 21.09
CA TYR A 155 7.76 4.54 19.86
C TYR A 155 7.14 5.30 18.68
N ALA A 156 7.64 5.03 17.46
CA ALA A 156 7.19 5.73 16.27
C ALA A 156 6.22 4.92 15.42
N SER A 157 5.40 5.62 14.65
CA SER A 157 4.64 5.05 13.53
C SER A 157 4.51 6.05 12.38
N ALA A 158 4.13 5.57 11.19
CA ALA A 158 3.92 6.45 10.02
C ALA A 158 2.69 7.35 10.13
N ALA A 159 1.72 6.97 10.96
CA ALA A 159 0.53 7.77 11.28
C ALA A 159 -0.27 7.09 12.39
N THR A 160 -1.13 7.84 13.09
CA THR A 160 -2.16 7.25 13.93
C THR A 160 -3.08 6.37 13.09
N GLY A 161 -3.39 5.16 13.56
CA GLY A 161 -4.23 4.19 12.84
C GLY A 161 -3.53 3.44 11.70
N SER A 162 -2.26 3.69 11.44
CA SER A 162 -1.49 2.88 10.48
C SER A 162 -1.28 1.46 11.01
N SER A 163 -1.02 0.50 10.10
CA SER A 163 -0.63 -0.87 10.49
C SER A 163 0.58 -0.90 11.43
N GLN A 164 1.49 0.03 11.25
CA GLN A 164 2.67 0.23 12.10
C GLN A 164 2.28 0.63 13.54
N HIS A 165 1.33 1.55 13.69
CA HIS A 165 0.78 1.93 15.00
C HIS A 165 0.08 0.76 15.67
N ILE A 166 -0.77 0.03 14.93
CA ILE A 166 -1.51 -1.12 15.44
C ILE A 166 -0.56 -2.22 15.90
N ALA A 167 0.49 -2.52 15.10
CA ALA A 167 1.51 -3.50 15.48
C ALA A 167 2.24 -3.10 16.75
N ALA A 168 2.61 -1.81 16.90
CA ALA A 168 3.29 -1.32 18.08
C ALA A 168 2.38 -1.41 19.33
N GLU A 169 1.13 -0.98 19.24
CA GLU A 169 0.14 -1.08 20.32
C GLU A 169 -0.16 -2.55 20.68
N PHE A 170 -0.17 -3.45 19.69
CA PHE A 170 -0.34 -4.86 19.95
C PHE A 170 0.83 -5.41 20.80
N LEU A 171 2.08 -5.01 20.50
CA LEU A 171 3.25 -5.35 21.34
C LEU A 171 3.15 -4.74 22.73
N VAL A 172 2.87 -3.44 22.80
CA VAL A 172 2.76 -2.68 24.05
C VAL A 172 1.74 -3.32 24.99
N LYS A 173 0.54 -3.59 24.49
CA LYS A 173 -0.55 -4.17 25.27
C LYS A 173 -0.25 -5.61 25.69
N ARG A 174 0.23 -6.45 24.73
CA ARG A 174 0.52 -7.85 24.99
C ARG A 174 1.63 -8.06 26.03
N ALA A 175 2.67 -7.23 25.97
CA ALA A 175 3.81 -7.31 26.87
C ALA A 175 3.68 -6.44 28.13
N GLY A 176 2.58 -5.69 28.29
CA GLY A 176 2.35 -4.80 29.43
C GLY A 176 3.39 -3.69 29.55
N LEU A 177 3.74 -3.06 28.44
CA LEU A 177 4.80 -2.05 28.38
C LEU A 177 4.27 -0.64 28.69
N LYS A 178 5.13 0.18 29.28
CA LYS A 178 4.93 1.63 29.38
C LYS A 178 5.57 2.26 28.15
N ALA A 179 4.75 2.61 27.14
CA ALA A 179 5.26 3.22 25.93
C ALA A 179 4.28 4.26 25.39
N THR A 180 4.82 5.37 24.85
CA THR A 180 4.04 6.49 24.33
C THR A 180 4.17 6.54 22.82
N HIS A 181 3.06 6.65 22.11
CA HIS A 181 3.01 6.78 20.67
C HIS A 181 3.44 8.17 20.18
N VAL A 182 4.33 8.20 19.19
CA VAL A 182 4.74 9.41 18.46
C VAL A 182 4.37 9.20 16.97
N PRO A 183 3.29 9.81 16.49
CA PRO A 183 2.90 9.70 15.08
C PRO A 183 3.74 10.63 14.20
N TYR A 184 4.18 10.11 13.04
CA TYR A 184 4.89 10.87 12.01
C TYR A 184 4.05 10.97 10.73
N ARG A 185 4.51 11.79 9.76
CA ARG A 185 3.88 11.91 8.44
C ARG A 185 4.54 10.95 7.45
N GLY A 186 4.46 9.63 7.75
CA GLY A 186 5.08 8.57 6.94
C GLY A 186 6.38 8.03 7.55
N SER A 187 6.79 6.82 7.13
CA SER A 187 8.00 6.14 7.62
C SER A 187 9.27 6.98 7.43
N ALA A 188 9.42 7.64 6.29
CA ALA A 188 10.60 8.46 6.00
C ALA A 188 10.83 9.58 7.04
N ALA A 189 9.74 10.16 7.56
CA ALA A 189 9.82 11.21 8.57
C ALA A 189 10.21 10.67 9.96
N ALA A 190 9.92 9.40 10.26
CA ALA A 190 10.26 8.77 11.54
C ALA A 190 11.72 8.29 11.61
N GLN A 191 12.32 7.93 10.48
CA GLN A 191 13.65 7.32 10.39
C GLN A 191 14.76 8.14 11.09
N PRO A 192 14.87 9.47 10.92
CA PRO A 192 15.90 10.24 11.59
C PRO A 192 15.83 10.15 13.12
N ASP A 193 14.62 10.16 13.67
CA ASP A 193 14.41 10.09 15.12
C ASP A 193 14.65 8.69 15.67
N LEU A 194 14.33 7.66 14.91
CA LEU A 194 14.66 6.26 15.24
C LEU A 194 16.19 6.07 15.26
N ILE A 195 16.89 6.48 14.20
CA ILE A 195 18.34 6.35 14.08
C ILE A 195 19.04 7.11 15.23
N ALA A 196 18.55 8.28 15.59
CA ALA A 196 19.08 9.12 16.67
C ALA A 196 18.71 8.61 18.09
N GLY A 197 17.87 7.56 18.21
CA GLY A 197 17.43 7.03 19.50
C GLY A 197 16.42 7.91 20.24
N ARG A 198 15.75 8.86 19.58
CA ARG A 198 14.67 9.66 20.17
C ARG A 198 13.39 8.85 20.39
N VAL A 199 13.21 7.81 19.61
CA VAL A 199 12.20 6.77 19.81
C VAL A 199 12.88 5.42 19.96
N ALA A 200 12.35 4.55 20.83
CA ALA A 200 12.99 3.29 21.19
C ALA A 200 12.75 2.19 20.16
N PHE A 201 11.60 2.21 19.49
CA PHE A 201 11.30 1.22 18.46
C PHE A 201 10.25 1.74 17.48
N MET A 202 10.16 1.03 16.38
CA MET A 202 9.14 1.20 15.36
C MET A 202 8.89 -0.15 14.67
N PHE A 203 7.65 -0.46 14.34
CA PHE A 203 7.38 -1.44 13.30
C PHE A 203 7.38 -0.70 11.98
N ASP A 204 8.34 -0.99 11.11
CA ASP A 204 8.43 -0.33 9.81
C ASP A 204 8.35 -1.34 8.66
N ASN A 205 7.68 -0.97 7.59
CA ASN A 205 7.51 -1.85 6.44
C ASN A 205 8.87 -2.31 5.89
N LEU A 206 8.99 -3.59 5.52
CA LEU A 206 10.27 -4.17 5.06
C LEU A 206 10.95 -3.33 3.98
N PRO A 207 10.26 -2.77 2.96
CA PRO A 207 10.90 -1.90 1.97
C PRO A 207 11.55 -0.62 2.52
N SER A 208 11.10 -0.14 3.67
CA SER A 208 11.69 1.00 4.38
C SER A 208 12.77 0.56 5.39
N ALA A 209 12.48 -0.50 6.14
CA ALA A 209 13.31 -0.99 7.23
C ALA A 209 14.61 -1.65 6.77
N LEU A 210 14.54 -2.56 5.77
CA LEU A 210 15.66 -3.39 5.36
C LEU A 210 16.86 -2.58 4.81
N PRO A 211 16.69 -1.55 3.98
CA PRO A 211 17.81 -0.73 3.54
C PRO A 211 18.54 -0.05 4.71
N GLN A 212 17.82 0.38 5.75
CA GLN A 212 18.42 1.01 6.93
C GLN A 212 19.15 -0.01 7.80
N ALA A 213 18.54 -1.19 8.00
CA ALA A 213 19.14 -2.27 8.77
C ALA A 213 20.40 -2.84 8.07
N ARG A 214 20.33 -3.06 6.75
CA ARG A 214 21.48 -3.53 5.95
C ARG A 214 22.62 -2.51 5.88
N ALA A 215 22.29 -1.23 5.95
CA ALA A 215 23.28 -0.15 6.08
C ALA A 215 23.82 0.02 7.52
N GLY A 216 23.40 -0.81 8.46
CA GLY A 216 23.83 -0.75 9.87
C GLY A 216 23.37 0.49 10.63
N ARG A 217 22.35 1.20 10.15
CA ARG A 217 21.84 2.42 10.80
C ARG A 217 20.89 2.11 11.95
N VAL A 218 20.19 0.99 11.87
CA VAL A 218 19.27 0.46 12.88
C VAL A 218 19.44 -1.05 13.00
N LYS A 219 18.94 -1.66 14.06
CA LYS A 219 18.80 -3.11 14.18
C LYS A 219 17.38 -3.52 13.84
N ALA A 220 17.21 -4.56 13.00
CA ALA A 220 15.94 -5.24 12.78
C ALA A 220 15.95 -6.53 13.62
N LEU A 221 14.94 -6.72 14.48
CA LEU A 221 14.90 -7.80 15.46
C LEU A 221 14.03 -8.98 15.00
N ALA A 222 12.91 -8.71 14.35
CA ALA A 222 11.98 -9.72 13.85
C ALA A 222 11.04 -9.10 12.80
N GLN A 223 10.35 -9.94 12.04
CA GLN A 223 9.34 -9.51 11.06
C GLN A 223 7.94 -9.98 11.47
N THR A 224 6.91 -9.24 11.02
CA THR A 224 5.52 -9.49 11.43
C THR A 224 4.75 -10.43 10.50
N CYS A 225 5.37 -10.96 9.45
CA CYS A 225 4.79 -11.95 8.56
C CYS A 225 4.43 -13.25 9.30
N ALA A 226 3.45 -13.99 8.78
CA ALA A 226 3.14 -15.34 9.26
C ALA A 226 4.28 -16.34 8.99
N VAL A 227 4.99 -16.16 7.87
CA VAL A 227 6.20 -16.90 7.49
C VAL A 227 7.28 -15.90 7.12
N ARG A 228 8.55 -16.30 7.16
CA ARG A 228 9.65 -15.41 6.78
C ARG A 228 9.50 -14.94 5.33
N SER A 229 9.58 -13.63 5.14
CA SER A 229 9.62 -13.02 3.80
C SER A 229 10.85 -13.50 3.03
N PRO A 230 10.71 -13.91 1.76
CA PRO A 230 11.84 -14.20 0.87
C PRO A 230 12.84 -13.06 0.76
N SER A 231 12.41 -11.83 0.99
CA SER A 231 13.27 -10.63 0.97
C SER A 231 14.08 -10.43 2.26
N ALA A 232 13.72 -11.13 3.35
CA ALA A 232 14.40 -11.07 4.65
C ALA A 232 14.41 -12.46 5.33
N PRO A 233 14.96 -13.50 4.69
CA PRO A 233 14.93 -14.87 5.23
C PRO A 233 15.75 -15.02 6.51
N GLU A 234 16.72 -14.13 6.70
CA GLU A 234 17.56 -14.06 7.91
C GLU A 234 16.82 -13.56 9.14
N LEU A 235 15.74 -12.78 8.95
CA LEU A 235 15.00 -12.15 10.04
C LEU A 235 13.91 -13.11 10.55
N PRO A 236 13.91 -13.52 11.83
CA PRO A 236 12.86 -14.39 12.36
C PRO A 236 11.51 -13.67 12.34
N THR A 237 10.41 -14.43 12.27
CA THR A 237 9.08 -13.86 12.50
C THR A 237 8.89 -13.55 13.99
N MET A 238 7.95 -12.65 14.31
CA MET A 238 7.56 -12.39 15.71
C MET A 238 7.06 -13.68 16.39
N VAL A 239 6.40 -14.57 15.63
CA VAL A 239 5.94 -15.87 16.15
C VAL A 239 7.13 -16.76 16.52
N GLU A 240 8.14 -16.88 15.64
CA GLU A 240 9.38 -17.62 15.93
C GLU A 240 10.15 -17.00 17.09
N ALA A 241 10.07 -15.69 17.28
CA ALA A 241 10.69 -14.96 18.39
C ALA A 241 9.92 -15.05 19.72
N GLY A 242 8.91 -15.91 19.83
CA GLY A 242 8.19 -16.17 21.09
C GLY A 242 6.94 -15.30 21.31
N PHE A 243 6.43 -14.63 20.27
CA PHE A 243 5.19 -13.85 20.32
C PHE A 243 4.12 -14.54 19.48
N PRO A 244 3.48 -15.63 19.98
CA PRO A 244 2.45 -16.34 19.25
C PRO A 244 1.29 -15.40 18.90
N GLU A 245 0.66 -15.63 17.75
CA GLU A 245 -0.43 -14.78 17.18
C GLU A 245 0.00 -13.37 16.75
N PHE A 246 1.29 -13.01 16.87
CA PHE A 246 1.79 -11.73 16.39
C PHE A 246 2.02 -11.77 14.88
N VAL A 247 0.94 -11.86 14.13
CA VAL A 247 0.95 -11.73 12.68
C VAL A 247 0.20 -10.45 12.34
N VAL A 248 0.93 -9.41 11.97
CA VAL A 248 0.38 -8.10 11.61
C VAL A 248 0.99 -7.70 10.28
N ASP A 249 0.28 -7.93 9.21
CA ASP A 249 0.69 -7.50 7.89
C ASP A 249 -0.30 -6.47 7.34
N GLY A 250 0.23 -5.53 6.58
CA GLY A 250 -0.56 -4.66 5.72
C GLY A 250 -0.43 -5.13 4.27
N TRP A 251 -0.87 -4.28 3.35
CA TRP A 251 -0.71 -4.52 1.92
C TRP A 251 -0.61 -3.20 1.15
N TYR A 252 -0.06 -3.32 -0.05
CA TYR A 252 -0.08 -2.33 -1.11
C TYR A 252 -0.97 -2.83 -2.23
N GLY A 253 -1.81 -1.97 -2.76
CA GLY A 253 -2.69 -2.32 -3.87
C GLY A 253 -2.97 -1.15 -4.78
N MET A 254 -3.35 -1.45 -6.00
CA MET A 254 -3.73 -0.44 -6.97
C MET A 254 -5.24 -0.30 -7.05
N PHE A 255 -5.69 0.95 -7.17
CA PHE A 255 -7.09 1.31 -7.24
C PHE A 255 -7.36 2.34 -8.34
N ALA A 256 -8.56 2.27 -8.91
CA ALA A 256 -9.17 3.32 -9.72
C ALA A 256 -10.42 3.86 -8.99
N PRO A 257 -10.97 5.01 -9.40
CA PRO A 257 -12.26 5.48 -8.92
C PRO A 257 -13.38 4.46 -9.17
N ALA A 258 -14.36 4.41 -8.29
CA ALA A 258 -15.56 3.58 -8.48
C ALA A 258 -16.22 3.86 -9.84
N LYS A 259 -16.85 2.84 -10.43
CA LYS A 259 -17.50 2.89 -11.77
C LYS A 259 -16.54 3.07 -12.93
N THR A 260 -15.23 2.92 -12.77
CA THR A 260 -14.29 2.80 -13.88
C THR A 260 -14.72 1.61 -14.75
N PRO A 261 -14.87 1.79 -16.08
CA PRO A 261 -15.36 0.74 -16.97
C PRO A 261 -14.54 -0.54 -16.87
N LYS A 262 -15.24 -1.69 -16.80
CA LYS A 262 -14.59 -3.00 -16.64
C LYS A 262 -13.45 -3.26 -17.65
N PRO A 263 -13.55 -2.96 -18.94
CA PRO A 263 -12.43 -3.16 -19.87
C PRO A 263 -11.18 -2.37 -19.49
N ILE A 264 -11.34 -1.18 -18.89
CA ILE A 264 -10.22 -0.35 -18.40
C ILE A 264 -9.62 -0.99 -17.14
N VAL A 265 -10.46 -1.42 -16.19
CA VAL A 265 -10.03 -2.13 -14.98
C VAL A 265 -9.23 -3.38 -15.35
N ASP A 266 -9.75 -4.21 -16.26
CA ASP A 266 -9.11 -5.46 -16.69
C ASP A 266 -7.75 -5.17 -17.34
N LYS A 267 -7.67 -4.16 -18.22
CA LYS A 267 -6.41 -3.75 -18.87
C LYS A 267 -5.39 -3.23 -17.86
N LEU A 268 -5.78 -2.30 -16.99
CA LEU A 268 -4.88 -1.77 -15.95
C LEU A 268 -4.37 -2.90 -15.06
N SER A 269 -5.26 -3.78 -14.59
CA SER A 269 -4.90 -4.94 -13.78
C SER A 269 -3.89 -5.85 -14.49
N ALA A 270 -4.14 -6.21 -15.74
CA ALA A 270 -3.26 -7.08 -16.52
C ALA A 270 -1.87 -6.46 -16.72
N ASP A 271 -1.81 -5.18 -17.13
CA ASP A 271 -0.57 -4.48 -17.40
C ASP A 271 0.26 -4.29 -16.12
N ILE A 272 -0.38 -3.92 -15.01
CA ILE A 272 0.28 -3.75 -13.71
C ILE A 272 0.82 -5.09 -13.20
N ASN A 273 0.03 -6.17 -13.28
CA ASN A 273 0.48 -7.52 -12.89
C ASN A 273 1.67 -8.00 -13.74
N LYS A 274 1.70 -7.67 -15.03
CA LYS A 274 2.83 -7.99 -15.90
C LYS A 274 4.08 -7.20 -15.51
N ALA A 275 3.94 -5.89 -15.27
CA ALA A 275 5.05 -5.04 -14.83
C ALA A 275 5.59 -5.44 -13.45
N LEU A 276 4.71 -5.87 -12.54
CA LEU A 276 5.08 -6.33 -11.21
C LEU A 276 5.98 -7.58 -11.25
N LYS A 277 5.74 -8.48 -12.21
CA LYS A 277 6.45 -9.76 -12.39
C LYS A 277 7.58 -9.69 -13.44
N ASP A 278 7.87 -8.52 -13.97
CA ASP A 278 8.98 -8.33 -14.89
C ASP A 278 10.32 -8.60 -14.19
N PRO A 279 11.29 -9.30 -14.82
CA PRO A 279 12.57 -9.67 -14.21
C PRO A 279 13.34 -8.49 -13.61
N ASP A 280 13.42 -7.35 -14.32
CA ASP A 280 14.12 -6.15 -13.83
C ASP A 280 13.42 -5.54 -12.62
N SER A 281 12.08 -5.66 -12.56
CA SER A 281 11.28 -5.24 -11.41
C SER A 281 11.50 -6.17 -10.22
N LEU A 282 11.53 -7.50 -10.44
CA LEU A 282 11.71 -8.49 -9.37
C LEU A 282 13.03 -8.29 -8.63
N GLU A 283 14.12 -7.96 -9.32
CA GLU A 283 15.41 -7.66 -8.69
C GLU A 283 15.33 -6.42 -7.78
N LYS A 284 14.67 -5.37 -8.25
CA LYS A 284 14.44 -4.15 -7.45
C LYS A 284 13.56 -4.42 -6.23
N TRP A 285 12.51 -5.23 -6.40
CA TRP A 285 11.64 -5.63 -5.29
C TRP A 285 12.40 -6.37 -4.20
N LYS A 286 13.22 -7.35 -4.58
CA LYS A 286 14.07 -8.11 -3.65
C LYS A 286 15.01 -7.20 -2.87
N THR A 287 15.67 -6.25 -3.56
CA THR A 287 16.57 -5.30 -2.91
C THR A 287 15.85 -4.43 -1.88
N LEU A 288 14.61 -4.03 -2.17
CA LEU A 288 13.78 -3.23 -1.28
C LEU A 288 13.10 -4.05 -0.18
N GLY A 289 13.12 -5.37 -0.23
CA GLY A 289 12.37 -6.20 0.72
C GLY A 289 10.87 -6.21 0.45
N PHE A 290 10.48 -6.07 -0.80
CA PHE A 290 9.08 -6.18 -1.23
C PHE A 290 8.85 -7.50 -1.96
N ASP A 291 7.86 -8.25 -1.51
CA ASP A 291 7.49 -9.53 -2.09
C ASP A 291 6.25 -9.33 -2.99
N PRO A 292 6.41 -9.28 -4.33
CA PRO A 292 5.30 -9.04 -5.24
C PRO A 292 4.40 -10.27 -5.31
N ILE A 293 3.09 -10.05 -5.25
CA ILE A 293 2.07 -11.11 -5.34
C ILE A 293 1.34 -11.04 -6.68
N GLY A 294 0.66 -9.93 -6.93
CA GLY A 294 -0.29 -9.78 -8.02
C GLY A 294 -1.59 -10.53 -7.76
N SER A 295 -2.71 -10.02 -8.24
CA SER A 295 -4.02 -10.67 -8.14
C SER A 295 -4.96 -10.21 -9.24
N THR A 296 -6.08 -10.89 -9.37
CA THR A 296 -7.24 -10.37 -10.09
C THR A 296 -7.93 -9.26 -9.26
N PRO A 297 -8.72 -8.37 -9.90
CA PRO A 297 -9.53 -7.38 -9.20
C PRO A 297 -10.48 -8.02 -8.17
N ALA A 298 -11.09 -9.16 -8.50
CA ALA A 298 -12.04 -9.86 -7.63
C ALA A 298 -11.36 -10.45 -6.38
N GLU A 299 -10.19 -11.06 -6.52
CA GLU A 299 -9.40 -11.57 -5.40
C GLU A 299 -8.98 -10.43 -4.46
N PHE A 300 -8.56 -9.29 -5.03
CA PHE A 300 -8.18 -8.15 -4.22
C PHE A 300 -9.38 -7.50 -3.51
N ALA A 301 -10.52 -7.38 -4.18
CA ALA A 301 -11.77 -6.93 -3.56
C ALA A 301 -12.18 -7.80 -2.36
N LYS A 302 -12.03 -9.14 -2.51
CA LYS A 302 -12.29 -10.08 -1.40
C LYS A 302 -11.32 -9.86 -0.25
N ARG A 303 -10.01 -9.79 -0.52
CA ARG A 303 -8.97 -9.54 0.49
C ARG A 303 -9.24 -8.25 1.26
N GLN A 304 -9.59 -7.16 0.56
CA GLN A 304 -9.88 -5.87 1.18
C GLN A 304 -11.05 -5.94 2.17
N LYS A 305 -12.12 -6.68 1.84
CA LYS A 305 -13.28 -6.88 2.72
C LYS A 305 -12.93 -7.74 3.95
N ASP A 306 -12.20 -8.83 3.73
CA ASP A 306 -11.77 -9.73 4.81
C ASP A 306 -10.88 -8.98 5.80
N ASP A 307 -9.97 -8.16 5.29
CA ASP A 307 -9.06 -7.36 6.11
C ASP A 307 -9.77 -6.29 6.93
N LEU A 308 -10.81 -5.66 6.40
CA LEU A 308 -11.59 -4.68 7.18
C LEU A 308 -12.16 -5.31 8.45
N ALA A 309 -12.67 -6.55 8.35
CA ALA A 309 -13.18 -7.31 9.49
C ALA A 309 -12.07 -7.71 10.47
N TYR A 310 -10.91 -8.13 9.96
CA TYR A 310 -9.74 -8.47 10.77
C TYR A 310 -9.21 -7.26 11.54
N TRP A 311 -8.98 -6.14 10.84
CA TRP A 311 -8.47 -4.92 11.47
C TRP A 311 -9.42 -4.33 12.50
N LYS A 312 -10.73 -4.46 12.31
CA LYS A 312 -11.71 -4.06 13.32
C LYS A 312 -11.46 -4.79 14.65
N LYS A 313 -11.29 -6.12 14.60
CA LYS A 313 -10.96 -6.92 15.80
C LYS A 313 -9.64 -6.52 16.45
N MET A 314 -8.60 -6.28 15.64
CA MET A 314 -7.29 -5.85 16.13
C MET A 314 -7.33 -4.49 16.82
N ILE A 315 -8.09 -3.55 16.26
CA ILE A 315 -8.27 -2.21 16.84
C ILE A 315 -9.06 -2.29 18.16
N GLU A 316 -10.13 -3.07 18.18
CA GLU A 316 -10.89 -3.33 19.42
C GLU A 316 -9.99 -3.95 20.51
N TYR A 317 -9.13 -4.91 20.15
CA TYR A 317 -8.17 -5.50 21.08
C TYR A 317 -7.14 -4.48 21.58
N THR A 318 -6.54 -3.70 20.70
CA THR A 318 -5.50 -2.72 21.09
C THR A 318 -6.08 -1.54 21.87
N GLY A 319 -7.35 -1.25 21.66
CA GLY A 319 -8.02 -0.11 22.32
C GLY A 319 -7.58 1.25 21.80
N ILE A 320 -6.93 1.28 20.61
CA ILE A 320 -6.50 2.52 19.96
C ILE A 320 -7.73 3.40 19.73
N LYS A 321 -7.67 4.65 20.18
CA LYS A 321 -8.63 5.69 19.86
C LYS A 321 -7.96 6.73 19.00
N VAL A 322 -8.70 7.27 18.02
CA VAL A 322 -8.29 8.45 17.26
C VAL A 322 -9.12 9.60 17.78
N GLU A 323 -8.45 10.63 18.25
CA GLU A 323 -9.09 11.89 18.68
C GLU A 323 -9.47 12.75 17.48
#